data_3e70acdfbf484199cd9e628430296345
#
_entry.id   3e70acdfbf484199cd9e628430296345
#
_cell.length_a   1.000
_cell.length_b   1.000
_cell.length_c   1.000
_cell.angle_alpha   90.00
_cell.angle_beta   90.00
_cell.angle_gamma   90.00
#
_symmetry.space_group_name_H-M   'P 1'
#
loop_
_entity.id
_entity.type
_entity.pdbx_description
1 polymer ?
#
loop_
_entity_poly.entity_id
_entity_poly.type
_entity_poly.pdbx_seq_one_letter_code
_entity_poly.pdbx_strand_id
1 'polypeptide(L)'
;MNTLIPFICLALGAAINWKGLPAPVLRAFDIATNAALILLMAVIGLNIGTSPQVMDSLGTIGLNCLIISLSAIAGSVLLVRLAEATVMPLEKIRLQLAEENLCRTEESTRKEGSTTTEETLSLENIQHQESESHDSKNHFSPLIILMPACIAGGIIAGYFLLKDMDHNILDTLLTISLILLYTGVGVSLGENKEVFQYIKRLGARVLFMPAAIFAGCICGGLISGLLLGLPLSYSVISASGMGYYSLTGAFMTETFGIEAGTYGFIVNVSRDVFTVALLPILSKISKGSPIASGAAGCMDTMLVPVTRTVGPELGMVALISGTVLTFVVPVWLPVVGAVL
;
A
#
# COMPACT_ATOMS: atom_id res chain seq x y z
N MET A 1 21.99 -5.06 -4.07
CA MET A 1 21.99 -4.41 -2.70
C MET A 1 22.11 -5.49 -1.65
N ASN A 2 22.92 -5.30 -0.58
CA ASN A 2 22.93 -6.27 0.51
C ASN A 2 21.54 -6.32 1.18
N THR A 3 20.98 -7.50 1.35
CA THR A 3 19.66 -7.73 1.99
C THR A 3 19.49 -7.06 3.36
N LEU A 4 20.59 -6.69 4.01
CA LEU A 4 20.59 -6.01 5.31
C LEU A 4 20.33 -4.49 5.23
N ILE A 5 20.60 -3.84 4.09
CA ILE A 5 20.47 -2.38 3.94
C ILE A 5 19.02 -1.90 4.20
N PRO A 6 17.98 -2.52 3.63
CA PRO A 6 16.59 -2.14 3.92
C PRO A 6 16.25 -2.20 5.41
N PHE A 7 16.68 -3.25 6.11
CA PHE A 7 16.43 -3.40 7.54
C PHE A 7 17.15 -2.34 8.38
N ILE A 8 18.39 -2.02 8.01
CA ILE A 8 19.16 -0.96 8.69
C ILE A 8 18.48 0.39 8.49
N CYS A 9 18.06 0.72 7.27
CA CYS A 9 17.37 1.98 6.96
C CYS A 9 16.03 2.10 7.71
N LEU A 10 15.23 1.02 7.74
CA LEU A 10 13.99 0.96 8.52
C LEU A 10 14.25 1.16 10.02
N ALA A 11 15.22 0.46 10.58
CA ALA A 11 15.57 0.55 11.99
C ALA A 11 16.08 1.96 12.35
N LEU A 12 16.91 2.55 11.50
CA LEU A 12 17.41 3.92 11.68
C LEU A 12 16.26 4.94 11.63
N GLY A 13 15.35 4.83 10.63
CA GLY A 13 14.17 5.69 10.54
C GLY A 13 13.29 5.58 11.79
N ALA A 14 12.98 4.36 12.23
CA ALA A 14 12.21 4.13 13.44
C ALA A 14 12.92 4.65 14.71
N ALA A 15 14.25 4.50 14.82
CA ALA A 15 15.02 5.01 15.93
C ALA A 15 15.04 6.54 15.97
N ILE A 16 15.12 7.22 14.83
CA ILE A 16 15.06 8.68 14.71
C ILE A 16 13.76 9.21 15.29
N ASN A 17 12.63 8.56 15.01
CA ASN A 17 11.32 9.01 15.49
C ASN A 17 10.86 8.36 16.81
N TRP A 18 11.71 7.57 17.47
CA TRP A 18 11.36 6.87 18.73
C TRP A 18 10.87 7.82 19.83
N LYS A 19 11.51 9.01 19.94
CA LYS A 19 11.17 10.03 20.94
C LYS A 19 10.07 11.00 20.50
N GLY A 20 9.58 10.89 19.27
CA GLY A 20 8.66 11.86 18.66
C GLY A 20 9.43 13.09 18.16
N LEU A 21 9.47 13.27 16.85
CA LEU A 21 10.11 14.42 16.22
C LEU A 21 9.16 15.63 16.26
N PRO A 22 9.70 16.86 16.35
CA PRO A 22 8.88 18.06 16.23
C PRO A 22 8.23 18.17 14.86
N ALA A 23 7.00 18.67 14.79
CA ALA A 23 6.19 18.74 13.59
C ALA A 23 6.89 19.32 12.32
N PRO A 24 7.75 20.37 12.42
CA PRO A 24 8.45 20.88 11.23
C PRO A 24 9.47 19.90 10.67
N VAL A 25 10.08 19.05 11.52
CA VAL A 25 11.05 18.04 11.07
C VAL A 25 10.32 16.87 10.42
N LEU A 26 9.18 16.43 10.96
CA LEU A 26 8.31 15.42 10.34
C LEU A 26 7.87 15.87 8.94
N ARG A 27 7.37 17.11 8.79
CA ARG A 27 7.02 17.66 7.47
C ARG A 27 8.18 17.65 6.48
N ALA A 28 9.40 17.94 6.95
CA ALA A 28 10.58 17.89 6.09
C ALA A 28 10.89 16.45 5.63
N PHE A 29 10.73 15.46 6.52
CA PHE A 29 10.85 14.04 6.17
C PHE A 29 9.76 13.60 5.18
N ASP A 30 8.51 14.01 5.37
CA ASP A 30 7.41 13.71 4.46
C ASP A 30 7.65 14.28 3.05
N ILE A 31 8.10 15.54 2.98
CA ILE A 31 8.45 16.18 1.70
C ILE A 31 9.61 15.43 1.04
N ALA A 32 10.65 15.07 1.79
CA ALA A 32 11.81 14.34 1.27
C ALA A 32 11.42 12.94 0.79
N THR A 33 10.57 12.23 1.54
CA THR A 33 10.07 10.90 1.18
C THR A 33 9.20 10.97 -0.08
N ASN A 34 8.31 11.95 -0.19
CA ASN A 34 7.47 12.15 -1.38
C ASN A 34 8.32 12.54 -2.61
N ALA A 35 9.34 13.39 -2.43
CA ALA A 35 10.27 13.72 -3.50
C ALA A 35 11.09 12.50 -3.95
N ALA A 36 11.56 11.69 -3.01
CA ALA A 36 12.24 10.43 -3.30
C ALA A 36 11.34 9.45 -4.04
N LEU A 37 10.05 9.40 -3.69
CA LEU A 37 9.03 8.59 -4.35
C LEU A 37 8.85 9.01 -5.82
N ILE A 38 8.70 10.29 -6.09
CA ILE A 38 8.56 10.85 -7.46
C ILE A 38 9.83 10.56 -8.26
N LEU A 39 11.01 10.81 -7.67
CA LEU A 39 12.29 10.51 -8.31
C LEU A 39 12.43 9.02 -8.63
N LEU A 40 12.09 8.16 -7.68
CA LEU A 40 12.10 6.72 -7.84
C LEU A 40 11.22 6.27 -9.00
N MET A 41 9.99 6.80 -9.08
CA MET A 41 9.06 6.48 -10.17
C MET A 41 9.60 6.93 -11.54
N ALA A 42 10.19 8.12 -11.61
CA ALA A 42 10.82 8.62 -12.83
C ALA A 42 12.01 7.74 -13.23
N VAL A 43 12.85 7.34 -12.28
CA VAL A 43 14.03 6.48 -12.54
C VAL A 43 13.60 5.08 -13.00
N ILE A 44 12.57 4.48 -12.38
CA ILE A 44 12.01 3.20 -12.86
C ILE A 44 11.49 3.35 -14.30
N GLY A 45 10.74 4.42 -14.58
CA GLY A 45 10.26 4.70 -15.93
C GLY A 45 11.39 4.86 -16.95
N LEU A 46 12.45 5.60 -16.60
CA LEU A 46 13.65 5.76 -17.42
C LEU A 46 14.32 4.41 -17.68
N ASN A 47 14.52 3.59 -16.67
CA ASN A 47 15.11 2.26 -16.79
C ASN A 47 14.31 1.35 -17.73
N ILE A 48 12.97 1.38 -17.65
CA ILE A 48 12.10 0.65 -18.57
C ILE A 48 12.28 1.17 -20.02
N GLY A 49 12.24 2.50 -20.19
CA GLY A 49 12.33 3.14 -21.52
C GLY A 49 13.68 2.96 -22.20
N THR A 50 14.77 2.87 -21.43
CA THR A 50 16.13 2.66 -21.96
C THR A 50 16.44 1.19 -22.24
N SER A 51 15.61 0.23 -21.78
CA SER A 51 15.80 -1.21 -21.99
C SER A 51 15.01 -1.71 -23.21
N PRO A 52 15.67 -2.00 -24.37
CA PRO A 52 14.98 -2.50 -25.56
C PRO A 52 14.26 -3.82 -25.31
N GLN A 53 14.85 -4.72 -24.51
CA GLN A 53 14.31 -6.03 -24.19
C GLN A 53 12.95 -5.93 -23.47
N VAL A 54 12.84 -5.01 -22.50
CA VAL A 54 11.59 -4.78 -21.75
C VAL A 54 10.56 -4.12 -22.65
N MET A 55 10.97 -3.17 -23.49
CA MET A 55 10.07 -2.48 -24.42
C MET A 55 9.46 -3.43 -25.45
N ASP A 56 10.25 -4.35 -26.01
CA ASP A 56 9.77 -5.34 -26.99
C ASP A 56 8.80 -6.36 -26.36
N SER A 57 8.97 -6.68 -25.08
CA SER A 57 8.13 -7.63 -24.34
C SER A 57 7.03 -6.99 -23.49
N LEU A 58 6.88 -5.66 -23.53
CA LEU A 58 5.99 -4.91 -22.64
C LEU A 58 4.52 -5.38 -22.72
N GLY A 59 4.05 -5.79 -23.89
CA GLY A 59 2.71 -6.34 -24.09
C GLY A 59 2.50 -7.66 -23.33
N THR A 60 3.46 -8.56 -23.40
CA THR A 60 3.41 -9.87 -22.70
C THR A 60 3.57 -9.67 -21.20
N ILE A 61 4.51 -8.81 -20.77
CA ILE A 61 4.70 -8.45 -19.37
C ILE A 61 3.40 -7.85 -18.81
N GLY A 62 2.78 -6.92 -19.54
CA GLY A 62 1.53 -6.31 -19.12
C GLY A 62 0.41 -7.33 -18.91
N LEU A 63 0.20 -8.26 -19.86
CA LEU A 63 -0.80 -9.32 -19.73
C LEU A 63 -0.53 -10.23 -18.52
N ASN A 64 0.71 -10.66 -18.34
CA ASN A 64 1.12 -11.47 -17.21
C ASN A 64 0.87 -10.73 -15.88
N CYS A 65 1.18 -9.43 -15.80
CA CYS A 65 0.94 -8.60 -14.62
C CYS A 65 -0.55 -8.51 -14.27
N LEU A 66 -1.44 -8.38 -15.28
CA LEU A 66 -2.88 -8.39 -15.05
C LEU A 66 -3.35 -9.71 -14.43
N ILE A 67 -2.85 -10.84 -14.94
CA ILE A 67 -3.18 -12.18 -14.42
C ILE A 67 -2.67 -12.34 -12.99
N ILE A 68 -1.43 -11.94 -12.70
CA ILE A 68 -0.85 -12.01 -11.35
C ILE A 68 -1.66 -11.14 -10.38
N SER A 69 -2.00 -9.93 -10.78
CA SER A 69 -2.78 -8.98 -9.96
C SER A 69 -4.17 -9.54 -9.63
N LEU A 70 -4.91 -10.04 -10.63
CA LEU A 70 -6.22 -10.64 -10.43
C LEU A 70 -6.15 -11.91 -9.56
N SER A 71 -5.14 -12.74 -9.75
CA SER A 71 -4.90 -13.93 -8.94
C SER A 71 -4.60 -13.57 -7.47
N ALA A 72 -3.79 -12.53 -7.23
CA ALA A 72 -3.49 -12.03 -5.90
C ALA A 72 -4.75 -11.46 -5.22
N ILE A 73 -5.59 -10.71 -5.94
CA ILE A 73 -6.89 -10.24 -5.43
C ILE A 73 -7.79 -11.42 -5.09
N ALA A 74 -7.95 -12.37 -6.01
CA ALA A 74 -8.81 -13.54 -5.80
C ALA A 74 -8.34 -14.37 -4.59
N GLY A 75 -7.04 -14.62 -4.47
CA GLY A 75 -6.45 -15.33 -3.33
C GLY A 75 -6.69 -14.60 -2.01
N SER A 76 -6.47 -13.29 -1.96
CA SER A 76 -6.70 -12.49 -0.76
C SER A 76 -8.18 -12.44 -0.37
N VAL A 77 -9.08 -12.26 -1.34
CA VAL A 77 -10.54 -12.26 -1.12
C VAL A 77 -11.02 -13.61 -0.60
N LEU A 78 -10.53 -14.71 -1.18
CA LEU A 78 -10.90 -16.06 -0.77
C LEU A 78 -10.49 -16.34 0.68
N LEU A 79 -9.23 -16.05 1.04
CA LEU A 79 -8.74 -16.30 2.40
C LEU A 79 -9.38 -15.37 3.44
N VAL A 80 -9.64 -14.09 3.08
CA VAL A 80 -10.38 -13.20 3.97
C VAL A 80 -11.81 -13.69 4.19
N ARG A 81 -12.51 -14.14 3.14
CA ARG A 81 -13.84 -14.72 3.30
C ARG A 81 -13.85 -15.95 4.21
N LEU A 82 -12.83 -16.81 4.11
CA LEU A 82 -12.66 -17.94 5.03
C LEU A 82 -12.39 -17.47 6.46
N ALA A 83 -11.55 -16.47 6.66
CA ALA A 83 -11.27 -15.88 7.97
C ALA A 83 -12.52 -15.22 8.58
N GLU A 84 -13.35 -14.54 7.79
CA GLU A 84 -14.64 -13.98 8.21
C GLU A 84 -15.59 -15.09 8.70
N ALA A 85 -15.65 -16.19 7.97
CA ALA A 85 -16.55 -17.29 8.32
C ALA A 85 -16.13 -18.05 9.59
N THR A 86 -14.82 -18.06 9.92
CA THR A 86 -14.27 -18.91 10.99
C THR A 86 -13.87 -18.14 12.23
N VAL A 87 -13.21 -16.99 12.09
CA VAL A 87 -12.51 -16.31 13.20
C VAL A 87 -13.07 -14.93 13.50
N MET A 88 -13.47 -14.19 12.46
CA MET A 88 -13.76 -12.76 12.57
C MET A 88 -15.04 -12.37 11.85
N PRO A 89 -16.22 -12.57 12.45
CA PRO A 89 -17.47 -12.10 11.84
C PRO A 89 -17.50 -10.56 11.82
N LEU A 90 -17.12 -9.96 10.70
CA LEU A 90 -17.05 -8.49 10.51
C LEU A 90 -18.41 -7.80 10.78
N GLU A 91 -19.50 -8.48 10.54
CA GLU A 91 -20.84 -7.95 10.83
C GLU A 91 -21.03 -7.68 12.34
N LYS A 92 -20.50 -8.56 13.21
CA LYS A 92 -20.53 -8.34 14.67
C LYS A 92 -19.64 -7.16 15.09
N ILE A 93 -18.46 -7.08 14.50
CA ILE A 93 -17.52 -5.96 14.77
C ILE A 93 -18.14 -4.64 14.31
N ARG A 94 -18.77 -4.63 13.14
CA ARG A 94 -19.51 -3.47 12.61
C ARG A 94 -20.61 -3.01 13.57
N LEU A 95 -21.43 -3.94 14.06
CA LEU A 95 -22.51 -3.61 15.01
C LEU A 95 -21.95 -3.08 16.33
N GLN A 96 -20.89 -3.66 16.86
CA GLN A 96 -20.24 -3.18 18.07
C GLN A 96 -19.68 -1.76 17.91
N LEU A 97 -19.02 -1.46 16.78
CA LEU A 97 -18.50 -0.12 16.49
C LEU A 97 -19.62 0.88 16.26
N ALA A 98 -20.73 0.48 15.64
CA ALA A 98 -21.91 1.34 15.47
C ALA A 98 -22.57 1.67 16.80
N GLU A 99 -22.72 0.71 17.72
CA GLU A 99 -23.25 0.92 19.07
C GLU A 99 -22.33 1.85 19.89
N GLU A 100 -21.02 1.62 19.82
CA GLU A 100 -20.03 2.45 20.54
C GLU A 100 -20.04 3.90 20.05
N ASN A 101 -20.17 4.12 18.73
CA ASN A 101 -20.29 5.45 18.15
C ASN A 101 -21.60 6.13 18.56
N LEU A 102 -22.72 5.41 18.62
CA LEU A 102 -24.01 5.93 19.11
C LEU A 102 -23.93 6.36 20.60
N CYS A 103 -23.39 5.51 21.46
CA CYS A 103 -23.18 5.83 22.88
C CYS A 103 -22.28 7.05 23.08
N ARG A 104 -21.24 7.20 22.24
CA ARG A 104 -20.33 8.34 22.29
C ARG A 104 -21.00 9.64 21.85
N THR A 105 -21.83 9.59 20.82
CA THR A 105 -22.61 10.75 20.35
C THR A 105 -23.61 11.18 21.41
N GLU A 106 -24.27 10.25 22.11
CA GLU A 106 -25.20 10.54 23.21
C GLU A 106 -24.46 11.12 24.43
N GLU A 107 -23.26 10.62 24.77
CA GLU A 107 -22.44 11.19 25.85
C GLU A 107 -21.91 12.58 25.51
N SER A 108 -21.53 12.83 24.25
CA SER A 108 -21.09 14.16 23.80
C SER A 108 -22.22 15.16 23.85
N THR A 109 -23.40 14.80 23.37
CA THR A 109 -24.63 15.66 23.44
C THR A 109 -25.05 15.95 24.89
N ARG A 110 -24.75 15.04 25.82
CA ARG A 110 -25.04 15.21 27.26
C ARG A 110 -23.97 16.04 27.98
N LYS A 111 -22.76 16.14 27.42
CA LYS A 111 -21.62 16.91 27.97
C LYS A 111 -21.49 18.31 27.36
N GLU A 112 -22.20 18.69 26.31
CA GLU A 112 -22.24 20.07 25.78
C GLU A 112 -22.80 21.10 26.76
N GLY A 113 -23.13 20.69 28.00
CA GLY A 113 -23.33 21.58 29.14
C GLY A 113 -22.04 21.95 29.90
N SER A 114 -20.84 21.42 29.60
CA SER A 114 -19.62 21.73 30.35
C SER A 114 -18.36 21.29 29.60
N THR A 115 -17.60 22.26 29.08
CA THR A 115 -16.14 22.30 28.89
C THR A 115 -15.49 21.32 27.89
N THR A 116 -14.97 21.89 26.82
CA THR A 116 -13.99 21.48 25.81
C THR A 116 -12.85 20.64 26.38
N THR A 117 -12.51 19.50 25.78
CA THR A 117 -11.19 18.88 25.90
C THR A 117 -10.78 18.05 24.65
N GLU A 118 -9.51 18.07 24.35
CA GLU A 118 -8.71 17.70 23.17
C GLU A 118 -8.93 16.33 22.47
N GLU A 119 -9.75 15.44 22.98
CA GLU A 119 -10.01 14.13 22.35
C GLU A 119 -10.99 14.17 21.16
N THR A 120 -11.76 15.25 21.06
CA THR A 120 -12.71 15.47 19.93
C THR A 120 -11.98 15.84 18.64
N LEU A 121 -10.77 16.38 18.73
CA LEU A 121 -9.97 16.86 17.59
C LEU A 121 -9.47 15.77 16.66
N SER A 122 -9.27 14.54 17.13
CA SER A 122 -8.76 13.46 16.27
C SER A 122 -9.86 12.78 15.43
N LEU A 123 -11.10 12.74 15.93
CA LEU A 123 -12.25 12.23 15.18
C LEU A 123 -12.86 13.32 14.29
N GLU A 124 -12.86 14.57 14.73
CA GLU A 124 -13.20 15.72 13.89
C GLU A 124 -12.24 15.89 12.73
N ASN A 125 -10.95 15.62 12.90
CA ASN A 125 -9.99 15.66 11.79
C ASN A 125 -10.26 14.56 10.74
N ILE A 126 -10.77 13.39 11.12
CA ILE A 126 -11.25 12.38 10.18
C ILE A 126 -12.58 12.83 9.53
N GLN A 127 -13.48 13.42 10.29
CA GLN A 127 -14.75 13.97 9.78
C GLN A 127 -14.58 15.31 9.04
N HIS A 128 -13.59 16.15 9.41
CA HIS A 128 -13.27 17.37 8.64
C HIS A 128 -12.56 17.07 7.33
N GLN A 129 -11.76 15.99 7.24
CA GLN A 129 -11.35 15.46 5.94
C GLN A 129 -12.54 14.94 5.11
N GLU A 130 -13.62 14.45 5.75
CA GLU A 130 -14.87 14.09 5.08
C GLU A 130 -15.73 15.31 4.74
N SER A 131 -15.74 16.37 5.57
CA SER A 131 -16.58 17.56 5.37
C SER A 131 -16.05 18.51 4.30
N GLU A 132 -14.73 18.63 4.13
CA GLU A 132 -14.14 19.36 3.00
C GLU A 132 -14.33 18.63 1.67
N SER A 133 -14.67 17.32 1.69
CA SER A 133 -14.96 16.54 0.48
C SER A 133 -16.43 16.62 0.03
N HIS A 134 -17.33 17.31 0.75
CA HIS A 134 -18.75 17.36 0.41
C HIS A 134 -19.11 18.34 -0.73
N ASP A 135 -18.14 19.12 -1.21
CA ASP A 135 -18.36 20.03 -2.36
C ASP A 135 -17.25 19.89 -3.39
N SER A 136 -17.00 18.66 -3.89
CA SER A 136 -16.18 18.52 -5.09
C SER A 136 -16.42 17.21 -5.82
N LYS A 137 -16.82 17.35 -7.05
CA LYS A 137 -16.70 16.41 -8.18
C LYS A 137 -15.40 15.60 -8.08
N ASN A 138 -15.47 14.24 -8.10
CA ASN A 138 -14.41 13.30 -8.43
C ASN A 138 -12.95 13.74 -8.14
N HIS A 139 -12.59 14.03 -6.89
CA HIS A 139 -11.18 14.15 -6.52
C HIS A 139 -10.62 12.76 -6.19
N PHE A 140 -10.20 12.05 -7.23
CA PHE A 140 -9.11 11.08 -7.09
C PHE A 140 -7.92 11.85 -6.47
N SER A 141 -7.32 11.30 -5.42
CA SER A 141 -6.10 11.90 -4.86
C SER A 141 -5.11 12.14 -6.01
N PRO A 142 -4.58 13.37 -6.20
CA PRO A 142 -3.74 13.68 -7.35
C PRO A 142 -2.52 12.77 -7.47
N LEU A 143 -2.08 12.16 -6.36
CA LEU A 143 -1.01 11.17 -6.31
C LEU A 143 -1.32 9.90 -7.10
N ILE A 144 -2.58 9.44 -7.15
CA ILE A 144 -2.99 8.23 -7.90
C ILE A 144 -2.72 8.39 -9.40
N ILE A 145 -2.88 9.61 -9.92
CA ILE A 145 -2.63 9.92 -11.34
C ILE A 145 -1.18 10.34 -11.56
N LEU A 146 -0.59 11.07 -10.61
CA LEU A 146 0.77 11.60 -10.72
C LEU A 146 1.82 10.48 -10.80
N MET A 147 1.68 9.43 -10.00
CA MET A 147 2.65 8.33 -9.95
C MET A 147 2.76 7.55 -11.27
N PRO A 148 1.65 7.03 -11.85
CA PRO A 148 1.69 6.42 -13.18
C PRO A 148 2.14 7.40 -14.29
N ALA A 149 1.78 8.69 -14.19
CA ALA A 149 2.19 9.71 -15.13
C ALA A 149 3.72 9.96 -15.08
N CYS A 150 4.34 9.95 -13.90
CA CYS A 150 5.81 10.07 -13.76
C CYS A 150 6.53 8.89 -14.42
N ILE A 151 5.99 7.67 -14.30
CA ILE A 151 6.56 6.50 -14.97
C ILE A 151 6.37 6.57 -16.48
N ALA A 152 5.17 6.86 -16.94
CA ALA A 152 4.91 7.02 -18.38
C ALA A 152 5.82 8.11 -18.97
N GLY A 153 5.97 9.24 -18.27
CA GLY A 153 6.91 10.30 -18.65
C GLY A 153 8.36 9.82 -18.66
N GLY A 154 8.76 9.05 -17.67
CA GLY A 154 10.09 8.42 -17.59
C GLY A 154 10.33 7.45 -18.76
N ILE A 155 9.37 6.58 -19.09
CA ILE A 155 9.46 5.66 -20.23
C ILE A 155 9.63 6.44 -21.53
N ILE A 156 8.81 7.46 -21.75
CA ILE A 156 8.89 8.31 -22.95
C ILE A 156 10.24 9.02 -23.03
N ALA A 157 10.69 9.60 -21.92
CA ALA A 157 11.98 10.29 -21.86
C ALA A 157 13.16 9.32 -22.07
N GLY A 158 13.12 8.13 -21.48
CA GLY A 158 14.13 7.07 -21.67
C GLY A 158 14.18 6.59 -23.12
N TYR A 159 13.03 6.35 -23.73
CA TYR A 159 12.96 5.86 -25.11
C TYR A 159 13.41 6.89 -26.16
N PHE A 160 13.02 8.17 -26.00
CA PHE A 160 13.27 9.18 -27.04
C PHE A 160 14.48 10.09 -26.78
N LEU A 161 14.77 10.45 -25.52
CA LEU A 161 15.77 11.47 -25.20
C LEU A 161 17.06 10.89 -24.58
N LEU A 162 16.99 9.79 -23.86
CA LEU A 162 18.09 9.34 -22.98
C LEU A 162 18.56 7.93 -23.32
N LYS A 163 18.47 7.53 -24.58
CA LYS A 163 18.79 6.17 -25.07
C LYS A 163 20.25 5.76 -24.77
N ASP A 164 21.18 6.72 -24.65
CA ASP A 164 22.60 6.48 -24.39
C ASP A 164 22.99 6.85 -22.94
N MET A 165 22.02 6.92 -22.01
CA MET A 165 22.30 7.28 -20.63
C MET A 165 23.04 6.16 -19.90
N ASP A 166 24.04 6.54 -19.12
CA ASP A 166 24.87 5.59 -18.37
C ASP A 166 24.01 4.89 -17.30
N HIS A 167 23.83 3.57 -17.44
CA HIS A 167 23.06 2.74 -16.51
C HIS A 167 23.54 2.85 -15.06
N ASN A 168 24.84 3.10 -14.86
CA ASN A 168 25.40 3.29 -13.51
C ASN A 168 24.80 4.49 -12.76
N ILE A 169 24.44 5.55 -13.48
CA ILE A 169 23.80 6.74 -12.88
C ILE A 169 22.38 6.38 -12.46
N LEU A 170 21.63 5.67 -13.30
CA LEU A 170 20.25 5.24 -13.00
C LEU A 170 20.21 4.30 -11.80
N ASP A 171 21.12 3.35 -11.72
CA ASP A 171 21.24 2.40 -10.60
C ASP A 171 21.61 3.13 -9.30
N THR A 172 22.49 4.11 -9.37
CA THR A 172 22.87 4.92 -8.20
C THR A 172 21.68 5.75 -7.70
N LEU A 173 20.94 6.41 -8.62
CA LEU A 173 19.74 7.18 -8.27
C LEU A 173 18.64 6.30 -7.68
N LEU A 174 18.46 5.09 -8.24
CA LEU A 174 17.50 4.11 -7.74
C LEU A 174 17.86 3.68 -6.30
N THR A 175 19.11 3.34 -6.06
CA THR A 175 19.60 2.92 -4.73
C THR A 175 19.46 4.05 -3.69
N ILE A 176 19.81 5.29 -4.04
CA ILE A 176 19.67 6.45 -3.15
C ILE A 176 18.18 6.68 -2.82
N SER A 177 17.31 6.65 -3.85
CA SER A 177 15.87 6.84 -3.67
C SER A 177 15.27 5.74 -2.78
N LEU A 178 15.71 4.49 -2.93
CA LEU A 178 15.31 3.37 -2.08
C LEU A 178 15.72 3.56 -0.62
N ILE A 179 16.97 3.94 -0.37
CA ILE A 179 17.47 4.20 1.00
C ILE A 179 16.62 5.29 1.66
N LEU A 180 16.33 6.37 0.91
CA LEU A 180 15.52 7.47 1.43
C LEU A 180 14.08 7.00 1.73
N LEU A 181 13.50 6.19 0.84
CA LEU A 181 12.16 5.64 1.00
C LEU A 181 12.07 4.71 2.22
N TYR A 182 13.01 3.75 2.37
CA TYR A 182 13.03 2.86 3.54
C TYR A 182 13.21 3.63 4.85
N THR A 183 14.05 4.67 4.85
CA THR A 183 14.23 5.53 6.03
C THR A 183 12.96 6.31 6.35
N GLY A 184 12.29 6.88 5.33
CA GLY A 184 11.01 7.58 5.48
C GLY A 184 9.90 6.67 6.03
N VAL A 185 9.77 5.45 5.49
CA VAL A 185 8.84 4.45 6.01
C VAL A 185 9.17 4.11 7.47
N GLY A 186 10.45 4.01 7.82
CA GLY A 186 10.89 3.81 9.21
C GLY A 186 10.44 4.95 10.14
N VAL A 187 10.56 6.20 9.70
CA VAL A 187 10.10 7.38 10.46
C VAL A 187 8.58 7.35 10.66
N SER A 188 7.82 7.03 9.61
CA SER A 188 6.35 6.87 9.67
C SER A 188 5.91 5.77 10.62
N LEU A 189 6.70 4.70 10.78
CA LEU A 189 6.45 3.66 11.79
C LEU A 189 6.39 4.23 13.21
N GLY A 190 7.25 5.18 13.53
CA GLY A 190 7.29 5.84 14.84
C GLY A 190 6.11 6.79 15.09
N GLU A 191 5.46 7.29 14.04
CA GLU A 191 4.34 8.23 14.12
C GLU A 191 3.00 7.55 14.36
N ASN A 192 2.77 6.39 13.74
CA ASN A 192 1.48 5.69 13.75
C ASN A 192 1.16 4.97 15.08
N LYS A 193 1.44 5.62 16.23
CA LYS A 193 1.12 5.08 17.57
C LYS A 193 -0.39 4.89 17.78
N GLU A 194 -1.22 5.69 17.11
CA GLU A 194 -2.68 5.62 17.20
C GLU A 194 -3.21 4.28 16.68
N VAL A 195 -2.66 3.76 15.58
CA VAL A 195 -3.07 2.45 15.03
C VAL A 195 -2.86 1.33 16.06
N PHE A 196 -1.78 1.39 16.86
CA PHE A 196 -1.58 0.43 17.95
C PHE A 196 -2.61 0.56 19.08
N GLN A 197 -3.11 1.77 19.35
CA GLN A 197 -4.20 1.98 20.31
C GLN A 197 -5.52 1.41 19.78
N TYR A 198 -5.82 1.59 18.49
CA TYR A 198 -7.00 0.99 17.84
C TYR A 198 -6.93 -0.55 17.83
N ILE A 199 -5.76 -1.13 17.57
CA ILE A 199 -5.57 -2.59 17.67
C ILE A 199 -5.85 -3.08 19.09
N LYS A 200 -5.42 -2.35 20.13
CA LYS A 200 -5.74 -2.70 21.53
C LYS A 200 -7.23 -2.61 21.84
N ARG A 201 -7.95 -1.63 21.27
CA ARG A 201 -9.41 -1.46 21.46
C ARG A 201 -10.22 -2.53 20.73
N LEU A 202 -9.92 -2.79 19.46
CA LEU A 202 -10.62 -3.78 18.63
C LEU A 202 -10.22 -5.23 18.95
N GLY A 203 -9.15 -5.41 19.72
CA GLY A 203 -8.58 -6.72 20.06
C GLY A 203 -7.72 -7.32 18.96
N ALA A 204 -6.88 -8.29 19.34
CA ALA A 204 -5.94 -8.94 18.44
C ALA A 204 -6.60 -9.67 17.24
N ARG A 205 -7.91 -9.90 17.28
CA ARG A 205 -8.67 -10.55 16.20
C ARG A 205 -8.61 -9.74 14.89
N VAL A 206 -8.53 -8.41 14.96
CA VAL A 206 -8.40 -7.55 13.77
C VAL A 206 -7.15 -7.89 12.95
N LEU A 207 -6.09 -8.38 13.57
CA LEU A 207 -4.85 -8.77 12.90
C LEU A 207 -4.99 -10.00 12.00
N PHE A 208 -6.04 -10.80 12.16
CA PHE A 208 -6.32 -11.91 11.24
C PHE A 208 -6.67 -11.42 9.83
N MET A 209 -7.20 -10.20 9.70
CA MET A 209 -7.52 -9.61 8.40
C MET A 209 -6.25 -9.39 7.55
N PRO A 210 -5.26 -8.60 7.98
CA PRO A 210 -4.02 -8.43 7.22
C PRO A 210 -3.26 -9.75 7.05
N ALA A 211 -3.30 -10.67 8.02
CA ALA A 211 -2.67 -11.98 7.89
C ALA A 211 -3.31 -12.83 6.77
N ALA A 212 -4.64 -12.84 6.67
CA ALA A 212 -5.35 -13.52 5.60
C ALA A 212 -5.09 -12.90 4.24
N ILE A 213 -5.04 -11.56 4.15
CA ILE A 213 -4.69 -10.83 2.93
C ILE A 213 -3.27 -11.20 2.48
N PHE A 214 -2.32 -11.16 3.39
CA PHE A 214 -0.92 -11.50 3.16
C PHE A 214 -0.77 -12.92 2.60
N ALA A 215 -1.32 -13.92 3.30
CA ALA A 215 -1.27 -15.31 2.87
C ALA A 215 -1.97 -15.50 1.51
N GLY A 216 -3.10 -14.82 1.29
CA GLY A 216 -3.85 -14.89 0.04
C GLY A 216 -3.09 -14.32 -1.15
N CYS A 217 -2.34 -13.23 -0.95
CA CYS A 217 -1.48 -12.66 -1.98
C CYS A 217 -0.34 -13.61 -2.37
N ILE A 218 0.31 -14.24 -1.40
CA ILE A 218 1.36 -15.24 -1.65
C ILE A 218 0.79 -16.44 -2.41
N CYS A 219 -0.35 -16.99 -1.98
CA CYS A 219 -1.00 -18.10 -2.67
C CYS A 219 -1.38 -17.72 -4.11
N GLY A 220 -1.96 -16.52 -4.31
CA GLY A 220 -2.30 -16.00 -5.64
C GLY A 220 -1.07 -15.84 -6.53
N GLY A 221 0.03 -15.32 -5.98
CA GLY A 221 1.31 -15.21 -6.67
C GLY A 221 1.91 -16.56 -7.07
N LEU A 222 1.85 -17.54 -6.18
CA LEU A 222 2.31 -18.91 -6.47
C LEU A 222 1.48 -19.55 -7.59
N ILE A 223 0.16 -19.47 -7.51
CA ILE A 223 -0.74 -20.04 -8.51
C ILE A 223 -0.50 -19.38 -9.87
N SER A 224 -0.44 -18.06 -9.94
CA SER A 224 -0.22 -17.34 -11.20
C SER A 224 1.16 -17.61 -11.78
N GLY A 225 2.22 -17.70 -10.94
CA GLY A 225 3.56 -18.04 -11.40
C GLY A 225 3.63 -19.43 -12.06
N LEU A 226 2.99 -20.41 -11.42
CA LEU A 226 2.91 -21.77 -11.97
C LEU A 226 2.09 -21.83 -13.27
N LEU A 227 0.98 -21.09 -13.34
CA LEU A 227 0.13 -21.06 -14.55
C LEU A 227 0.81 -20.37 -15.73
N LEU A 228 1.60 -19.33 -15.48
CA LEU A 228 2.27 -18.56 -16.52
C LEU A 228 3.67 -19.10 -16.86
N GLY A 229 4.17 -20.08 -16.10
CA GLY A 229 5.54 -20.58 -16.25
C GLY A 229 6.61 -19.53 -15.94
N LEU A 230 6.30 -18.55 -15.10
CA LEU A 230 7.21 -17.49 -14.70
C LEU A 230 8.08 -17.91 -13.51
N PRO A 231 9.28 -17.33 -13.37
CA PRO A 231 10.06 -17.47 -12.15
C PRO A 231 9.20 -17.09 -10.93
N LEU A 232 9.22 -17.92 -9.88
CA LEU A 232 8.44 -17.64 -8.65
C LEU A 232 8.87 -16.34 -7.99
N SER A 233 10.14 -15.94 -8.13
CA SER A 233 10.62 -14.63 -7.70
C SER A 233 9.84 -13.47 -8.33
N TYR A 234 9.47 -13.55 -9.62
CA TYR A 234 8.71 -12.50 -10.28
C TYR A 234 7.26 -12.47 -9.81
N SER A 235 6.58 -13.62 -9.79
CA SER A 235 5.16 -13.68 -9.48
C SER A 235 4.85 -13.50 -7.99
N VAL A 236 5.57 -14.21 -7.11
CA VAL A 236 5.32 -14.19 -5.67
C VAL A 236 5.73 -12.85 -5.06
N ILE A 237 6.92 -12.31 -5.43
CA ILE A 237 7.37 -11.04 -4.89
C ILE A 237 6.45 -9.91 -5.36
N SER A 238 6.09 -9.88 -6.65
CA SER A 238 5.16 -8.87 -7.18
C SER A 238 3.80 -8.94 -6.49
N ALA A 239 3.21 -10.13 -6.32
CA ALA A 239 1.93 -10.30 -5.64
C ALA A 239 1.99 -9.92 -4.16
N SER A 240 3.10 -10.22 -3.48
CA SER A 240 3.31 -9.90 -2.07
C SER A 240 3.65 -8.43 -1.79
N GLY A 241 3.77 -7.61 -2.83
CA GLY A 241 3.83 -6.16 -2.70
C GLY A 241 2.51 -5.52 -2.23
N MET A 242 1.38 -6.24 -2.38
CA MET A 242 0.07 -5.92 -1.80
C MET A 242 -0.46 -4.51 -2.10
N GLY A 243 -0.09 -3.92 -3.25
CA GLY A 243 -0.44 -2.56 -3.64
C GLY A 243 0.67 -1.54 -3.36
N TYR A 244 1.76 -1.91 -2.70
CA TYR A 244 2.88 -0.99 -2.47
C TYR A 244 3.83 -0.99 -3.69
N TYR A 245 3.33 -0.46 -4.80
CA TYR A 245 3.98 -0.51 -6.12
C TYR A 245 5.37 0.13 -6.17
N SER A 246 5.56 1.28 -5.51
CA SER A 246 6.82 2.01 -5.55
C SER A 246 7.98 1.21 -4.94
N LEU A 247 7.75 0.68 -3.74
CA LEU A 247 8.75 -0.08 -3.03
C LEU A 247 9.02 -1.43 -3.70
N THR A 248 7.96 -2.12 -4.12
CA THR A 248 8.09 -3.45 -4.76
C THR A 248 8.79 -3.35 -6.10
N GLY A 249 8.42 -2.37 -6.94
CA GLY A 249 9.06 -2.14 -8.22
C GLY A 249 10.54 -1.81 -8.07
N ALA A 250 10.88 -0.89 -7.15
CA ALA A 250 12.25 -0.49 -6.92
C ALA A 250 13.11 -1.61 -6.31
N PHE A 251 12.58 -2.33 -5.31
CA PHE A 251 13.26 -3.48 -4.72
C PHE A 251 13.56 -4.57 -5.76
N MET A 252 12.57 -4.91 -6.59
CA MET A 252 12.73 -5.93 -7.63
C MET A 252 13.68 -5.47 -8.74
N THR A 253 13.67 -4.19 -9.11
CA THR A 253 14.64 -3.65 -10.09
C THR A 253 16.06 -3.78 -9.56
N GLU A 254 16.30 -3.40 -8.32
CA GLU A 254 17.61 -3.44 -7.69
C GLU A 254 18.11 -4.88 -7.48
N THR A 255 17.22 -5.83 -7.19
CA THR A 255 17.59 -7.18 -6.79
C THR A 255 17.64 -8.16 -7.97
N PHE A 256 16.67 -8.05 -8.88
CA PHE A 256 16.46 -9.00 -9.98
C PHE A 256 16.51 -8.36 -11.38
N GLY A 257 16.77 -7.07 -11.46
CA GLY A 257 16.88 -6.32 -12.70
C GLY A 257 15.57 -5.67 -13.17
N ILE A 258 15.69 -4.91 -14.27
CA ILE A 258 14.64 -4.00 -14.77
C ILE A 258 13.34 -4.73 -15.12
N GLU A 259 13.44 -5.91 -15.74
CA GLU A 259 12.27 -6.70 -16.10
C GLU A 259 11.46 -7.10 -14.88
N ALA A 260 12.10 -7.65 -13.85
CA ALA A 260 11.46 -8.01 -12.58
C ALA A 260 10.83 -6.79 -11.90
N GLY A 261 11.53 -5.65 -11.88
CA GLY A 261 11.01 -4.40 -11.35
C GLY A 261 9.76 -3.92 -12.07
N THR A 262 9.69 -4.13 -13.39
CA THR A 262 8.52 -3.83 -14.21
C THR A 262 7.32 -4.67 -13.76
N TYR A 263 7.51 -5.99 -13.51
CA TYR A 263 6.48 -6.84 -12.92
C TYR A 263 6.04 -6.31 -11.54
N GLY A 264 7.00 -6.04 -10.65
CA GLY A 264 6.73 -5.54 -9.30
C GLY A 264 5.91 -4.27 -9.28
N PHE A 265 6.16 -3.36 -10.22
CA PHE A 265 5.43 -2.12 -10.35
C PHE A 265 4.03 -2.33 -10.96
N ILE A 266 3.94 -2.90 -12.18
CA ILE A 266 2.68 -3.00 -12.93
C ILE A 266 1.65 -3.86 -12.20
N VAL A 267 2.05 -4.97 -11.57
CA VAL A 267 1.14 -5.83 -10.79
C VAL A 267 0.45 -5.04 -9.69
N ASN A 268 1.20 -4.23 -8.94
CA ASN A 268 0.65 -3.50 -7.80
C ASN A 268 -0.19 -2.28 -8.21
N VAL A 269 0.19 -1.56 -9.27
CA VAL A 269 -0.67 -0.50 -9.85
C VAL A 269 -1.94 -1.09 -10.43
N SER A 270 -1.85 -2.19 -11.17
CA SER A 270 -3.02 -2.88 -11.73
C SER A 270 -3.97 -3.35 -10.63
N ARG A 271 -3.44 -3.76 -9.47
CA ARG A 271 -4.24 -4.13 -8.30
C ARG A 271 -5.13 -2.98 -7.84
N ASP A 272 -4.59 -1.77 -7.73
CA ASP A 272 -5.37 -0.59 -7.32
C ASP A 272 -6.48 -0.28 -8.33
N VAL A 273 -6.16 -0.32 -9.62
CA VAL A 273 -7.14 -0.11 -10.70
C VAL A 273 -8.25 -1.17 -10.64
N PHE A 274 -7.88 -2.46 -10.52
CA PHE A 274 -8.86 -3.53 -10.40
C PHE A 274 -9.66 -3.45 -9.12
N THR A 275 -9.06 -3.02 -8.01
CA THR A 275 -9.78 -2.83 -6.76
C THR A 275 -10.93 -1.86 -6.97
N VAL A 276 -10.66 -0.66 -7.50
CA VAL A 276 -11.70 0.35 -7.75
C VAL A 276 -12.77 -0.18 -8.73
N ALA A 277 -12.36 -0.81 -9.82
CA ALA A 277 -13.28 -1.34 -10.82
C ALA A 277 -14.17 -2.48 -10.28
N LEU A 278 -13.62 -3.31 -9.40
CA LEU A 278 -14.32 -4.49 -8.88
C LEU A 278 -15.06 -4.22 -7.55
N LEU A 279 -14.94 -3.04 -6.91
CA LEU A 279 -15.63 -2.71 -5.65
C LEU A 279 -17.11 -3.10 -5.62
N PRO A 280 -17.92 -2.81 -6.67
CA PRO A 280 -19.33 -3.20 -6.68
C PRO A 280 -19.57 -4.71 -6.66
N ILE A 281 -18.65 -5.48 -7.19
CA ILE A 281 -18.71 -6.95 -7.23
C ILE A 281 -18.19 -7.50 -5.89
N LEU A 282 -17.08 -6.99 -5.41
CA LEU A 282 -16.43 -7.41 -4.16
C LEU A 282 -17.33 -7.21 -2.95
N SER A 283 -18.07 -6.10 -2.91
CA SER A 283 -19.04 -5.82 -1.83
C SER A 283 -20.18 -6.82 -1.75
N LYS A 284 -20.51 -7.49 -2.85
CA LYS A 284 -21.53 -8.56 -2.90
C LYS A 284 -20.99 -9.90 -2.41
N ILE A 285 -19.66 -10.11 -2.45
CA ILE A 285 -19.03 -11.36 -1.99
C ILE A 285 -18.96 -11.38 -0.46
N SER A 286 -18.36 -10.36 0.15
CA SER A 286 -18.33 -10.17 1.61
C SER A 286 -17.94 -8.73 1.95
N LYS A 287 -18.15 -8.34 3.21
CA LYS A 287 -17.75 -7.00 3.69
C LYS A 287 -16.24 -6.79 3.74
N GLY A 288 -15.47 -7.84 3.95
CA GLY A 288 -14.01 -7.79 3.95
C GLY A 288 -13.39 -7.88 2.57
N SER A 289 -14.14 -8.33 1.53
CA SER A 289 -13.59 -8.46 0.18
C SER A 289 -13.06 -7.17 -0.43
N PRO A 290 -13.72 -6.00 -0.29
CA PRO A 290 -13.15 -4.71 -0.70
C PRO A 290 -11.84 -4.37 0.03
N ILE A 291 -11.77 -4.64 1.34
CA ILE A 291 -10.58 -4.42 2.16
C ILE A 291 -9.44 -5.34 1.70
N ALA A 292 -9.77 -6.62 1.43
CA ALA A 292 -8.81 -7.60 0.94
C ALA A 292 -8.22 -7.21 -0.42
N SER A 293 -9.03 -6.67 -1.31
CA SER A 293 -8.58 -6.20 -2.61
C SER A 293 -7.66 -4.98 -2.50
N GLY A 294 -8.03 -3.99 -1.68
CA GLY A 294 -7.23 -2.77 -1.48
C GLY A 294 -5.92 -3.01 -0.72
N ALA A 295 -5.88 -4.02 0.16
CA ALA A 295 -4.70 -4.45 0.91
C ALA A 295 -3.91 -3.30 1.55
N ALA A 296 -2.60 -3.14 1.23
CA ALA A 296 -1.78 -2.04 1.76
C ALA A 296 -2.29 -0.66 1.30
N GLY A 297 -2.87 -0.54 0.10
CA GLY A 297 -3.48 0.70 -0.38
C GLY A 297 -4.62 1.23 0.49
N CYS A 298 -5.22 0.38 1.36
CA CYS A 298 -6.21 0.81 2.33
C CYS A 298 -5.65 1.73 3.44
N MET A 299 -4.35 1.94 3.50
CA MET A 299 -3.76 2.94 4.37
C MET A 299 -3.96 4.37 3.83
N ASP A 300 -3.96 4.53 2.50
CA ASP A 300 -3.98 5.83 1.81
C ASP A 300 -4.89 5.87 0.58
N THR A 301 -4.41 5.40 -0.56
CA THR A 301 -5.08 5.56 -1.88
C THR A 301 -6.43 4.87 -1.97
N MET A 302 -6.57 3.69 -1.38
CA MET A 302 -7.78 2.88 -1.42
C MET A 302 -8.68 3.07 -0.19
N LEU A 303 -8.26 3.84 0.82
CA LEU A 303 -9.05 4.04 2.05
C LEU A 303 -10.43 4.62 1.73
N VAL A 304 -10.46 5.72 0.98
CA VAL A 304 -11.73 6.43 0.67
C VAL A 304 -12.68 5.57 -0.16
N PRO A 305 -12.29 4.99 -1.32
CA PRO A 305 -13.21 4.19 -2.13
C PRO A 305 -13.67 2.92 -1.39
N VAL A 306 -12.79 2.28 -0.63
CA VAL A 306 -13.15 1.10 0.17
C VAL A 306 -14.11 1.47 1.29
N THR A 307 -13.81 2.51 2.08
CA THR A 307 -14.68 2.97 3.19
C THR A 307 -16.08 3.35 2.70
N ARG A 308 -16.20 4.03 1.55
CA ARG A 308 -17.49 4.33 0.94
C ARG A 308 -18.29 3.07 0.57
N THR A 309 -17.61 1.98 0.29
CA THR A 309 -18.25 0.71 -0.10
C THR A 309 -18.63 -0.16 1.11
N VAL A 310 -17.80 -0.21 2.14
CA VAL A 310 -18.01 -1.09 3.31
C VAL A 310 -18.69 -0.39 4.50
N GLY A 311 -18.69 0.93 4.51
CA GLY A 311 -19.18 1.78 5.58
C GLY A 311 -18.06 2.31 6.48
N PRO A 312 -18.31 3.44 7.19
CA PRO A 312 -17.29 4.11 8.00
C PRO A 312 -16.77 3.25 9.16
N GLU A 313 -17.61 2.40 9.75
CA GLU A 313 -17.24 1.51 10.85
C GLU A 313 -16.15 0.52 10.40
N LEU A 314 -16.30 -0.08 9.21
CA LEU A 314 -15.32 -0.99 8.64
C LEU A 314 -14.16 -0.26 7.95
N GLY A 315 -14.28 1.04 7.70
CA GLY A 315 -13.19 1.90 7.25
C GLY A 315 -12.01 1.89 8.23
N MET A 316 -12.30 1.85 9.55
CA MET A 316 -11.26 1.70 10.56
C MET A 316 -10.51 0.36 10.44
N VAL A 317 -11.22 -0.74 10.16
CA VAL A 317 -10.61 -2.05 9.92
C VAL A 317 -9.78 -2.03 8.64
N ALA A 318 -10.24 -1.33 7.60
CA ALA A 318 -9.49 -1.13 6.37
C ALA A 318 -8.17 -0.37 6.63
N LEU A 319 -8.23 0.74 7.36
CA LEU A 319 -7.07 1.53 7.74
C LEU A 319 -6.04 0.71 8.53
N ILE A 320 -6.48 -0.01 9.58
CA ILE A 320 -5.60 -0.86 10.39
C ILE A 320 -4.94 -1.94 9.51
N SER A 321 -5.75 -2.61 8.67
CA SER A 321 -5.24 -3.67 7.80
C SER A 321 -4.23 -3.14 6.79
N GLY A 322 -4.54 -2.01 6.15
CA GLY A 322 -3.65 -1.33 5.21
C GLY A 322 -2.34 -0.91 5.88
N THR A 323 -2.41 -0.27 7.05
CA THR A 323 -1.25 0.16 7.82
C THR A 323 -0.34 -1.03 8.20
N VAL A 324 -0.92 -2.09 8.74
CA VAL A 324 -0.14 -3.30 9.10
C VAL A 324 0.56 -3.88 7.88
N LEU A 325 -0.14 -4.00 6.74
CA LEU A 325 0.45 -4.52 5.51
C LEU A 325 1.53 -3.61 4.94
N THR A 326 1.33 -2.29 4.98
CA THR A 326 2.34 -1.31 4.54
C THR A 326 3.63 -1.43 5.34
N PHE A 327 3.56 -1.79 6.62
CA PHE A 327 4.75 -2.04 7.44
C PHE A 327 5.34 -3.45 7.27
N VAL A 328 4.52 -4.42 6.92
CA VAL A 328 4.98 -5.79 6.66
C VAL A 328 5.77 -5.86 5.35
N VAL A 329 5.31 -5.19 4.29
CA VAL A 329 5.92 -5.25 2.95
C VAL A 329 7.41 -4.92 2.95
N PRO A 330 7.90 -3.79 3.52
CA PRO A 330 9.32 -3.45 3.52
C PRO A 330 10.21 -4.46 4.23
N VAL A 331 9.66 -5.16 5.21
CA VAL A 331 10.37 -6.22 5.95
C VAL A 331 10.33 -7.54 5.16
N TRP A 332 9.19 -7.84 4.55
CA TRP A 332 8.96 -9.10 3.85
C TRP A 332 9.71 -9.21 2.53
N LEU A 333 9.74 -8.14 1.72
CA LEU A 333 10.38 -8.17 0.40
C LEU A 333 11.85 -8.62 0.45
N PRO A 334 12.70 -8.08 1.34
CA PRO A 334 14.09 -8.56 1.45
C PRO A 334 14.19 -10.00 1.94
N VAL A 335 13.28 -10.45 2.81
CA VAL A 335 13.27 -11.84 3.32
C VAL A 335 12.94 -12.81 2.20
N VAL A 336 11.86 -12.56 1.46
CA VAL A 336 11.44 -13.45 0.36
C VAL A 336 12.42 -13.38 -0.81
N GLY A 337 12.98 -12.20 -1.11
CA GLY A 337 14.00 -12.04 -2.14
C GLY A 337 15.34 -12.74 -1.84
N ALA A 338 15.61 -13.04 -0.56
CA ALA A 338 16.78 -13.83 -0.17
C ALA A 338 16.55 -15.35 -0.26
N VAL A 339 15.28 -15.80 -0.32
CA VAL A 339 14.90 -17.23 -0.34
C VAL A 339 14.61 -17.69 -1.78
N LEU A 340 14.04 -16.84 -2.61
CA LEU A 340 13.67 -17.11 -4.02
C LEU A 340 14.74 -16.62 -4.97
#